data_fe46b083ad1cc00fbd6dc66de44ea72f
#
_entry.id   fe46b083ad1cc00fbd6dc66de44ea72f
#
_cell.length_a   1.000
_cell.length_b   1.000
_cell.length_c   1.000
_cell.angle_alpha   90.00
_cell.angle_beta   90.00
_cell.angle_gamma   90.00
#
_symmetry.space_group_name_H-M   'P 1'
#
loop_
_entity.id
_entity.type
_entity.pdbx_description
1 polymer ?
#
loop_
_entity_poly.entity_id
_entity_poly.type
_entity_poly.pdbx_seq_one_letter_code
_entity_poly.pdbx_strand_id
1 'polypeptide(L)'
;MAKVAKILKSAEALNLVDWNAMNIATVDFNNSPSSRMVLLKKFNDQGLVFYTNFKSKKGQDLDKNKFIAVNFWWRELKEQIRIEGEVEKLSTEKSDEYFNSRPLKSRVAAIISQQSENIDSYEILQKEIDDLTKQYERNEENPKRPEHCGLYLVKPSSIELWLSLIHI
;
A
#
# COMPACT_ATOMS: atom_id res chain seq x y z
N MET A 1 12.71 -3.25 15.34
CA MET A 1 12.97 -2.98 13.91
C MET A 1 13.94 -4.00 13.28
N ALA A 2 15.11 -4.32 13.84
CA ALA A 2 16.09 -5.23 13.20
C ALA A 2 15.54 -6.65 12.89
N LYS A 3 14.77 -7.27 13.80
CA LYS A 3 14.14 -8.59 13.55
C LYS A 3 13.11 -8.53 12.41
N VAL A 4 12.28 -7.47 12.37
CA VAL A 4 11.31 -7.25 11.28
C VAL A 4 12.03 -7.12 9.93
N ALA A 5 13.09 -6.31 9.88
CA ALA A 5 13.90 -6.15 8.68
C ALA A 5 14.49 -7.49 8.19
N LYS A 6 14.93 -8.36 9.12
CA LYS A 6 15.45 -9.68 8.78
C LYS A 6 14.37 -10.57 8.15
N ILE A 7 13.17 -10.61 8.73
CA ILE A 7 12.07 -11.44 8.22
C ILE A 7 11.63 -10.95 6.84
N LEU A 8 11.43 -9.62 6.67
CA LEU A 8 11.08 -9.03 5.37
C LEU A 8 12.11 -9.35 4.29
N LYS A 9 13.40 -9.23 4.60
CA LYS A 9 14.48 -9.61 3.67
C LYS A 9 14.49 -11.11 3.35
N SER A 10 14.15 -11.97 4.31
CA SER A 10 14.04 -13.42 4.06
C SER A 10 12.88 -13.71 3.12
N ALA A 11 11.71 -13.09 3.31
CA ALA A 11 10.56 -13.24 2.44
C ALA A 11 10.85 -12.75 1.00
N GLU A 12 11.55 -11.62 0.86
CA GLU A 12 12.01 -11.10 -0.43
C GLU A 12 13.00 -12.03 -1.12
N ALA A 13 14.02 -12.50 -0.37
CA ALA A 13 15.08 -13.38 -0.90
C ALA A 13 14.56 -14.74 -1.37
N LEU A 14 13.48 -15.23 -0.78
CA LEU A 14 12.79 -16.45 -1.21
C LEU A 14 11.90 -16.26 -2.43
N ASN A 15 11.82 -15.03 -2.97
CA ASN A 15 10.93 -14.66 -4.09
C ASN A 15 9.47 -15.12 -3.89
N LEU A 16 8.99 -15.05 -2.65
CA LEU A 16 7.60 -15.40 -2.36
C LEU A 16 6.68 -14.49 -3.14
N VAL A 17 5.61 -15.07 -3.70
CA VAL A 17 4.57 -14.29 -4.39
C VAL A 17 4.01 -13.27 -3.41
N ASP A 18 3.97 -12.01 -3.82
CA ASP A 18 3.45 -10.90 -3.01
C ASP A 18 4.09 -10.79 -1.61
N TRP A 19 5.40 -11.10 -1.48
CA TRP A 19 6.14 -11.06 -0.20
C TRP A 19 5.94 -9.74 0.56
N ASN A 20 5.68 -8.66 -0.16
CA ASN A 20 5.48 -7.31 0.36
C ASN A 20 4.00 -6.93 0.55
N ALA A 21 3.07 -7.88 0.32
CA ALA A 21 1.66 -7.64 0.59
C ALA A 21 1.40 -7.63 2.10
N MET A 22 0.70 -6.61 2.56
CA MET A 22 0.30 -6.49 3.95
C MET A 22 -1.18 -6.18 4.07
N ASN A 23 -1.86 -6.83 4.99
CA ASN A 23 -3.20 -6.44 5.39
C ASN A 23 -3.11 -5.25 6.32
N ILE A 24 -3.86 -4.19 6.02
CA ILE A 24 -3.99 -3.05 6.93
C ILE A 24 -5.44 -2.91 7.40
N ALA A 25 -5.63 -2.64 8.66
CA ALA A 25 -6.92 -2.31 9.25
C ALA A 25 -6.97 -0.85 9.67
N THR A 26 -8.09 -0.20 9.38
CA THR A 26 -8.42 1.18 9.74
C THR A 26 -9.77 1.21 10.43
N VAL A 27 -10.03 2.26 11.18
CA VAL A 27 -11.30 2.45 11.92
C VAL A 27 -11.90 3.77 11.48
N ASP A 28 -13.17 3.75 11.10
CA ASP A 28 -13.91 4.95 10.73
C ASP A 28 -14.38 5.76 11.95
N PHE A 29 -15.07 6.87 11.70
CA PHE A 29 -15.58 7.76 12.77
C PHE A 29 -16.66 7.11 13.67
N ASN A 30 -17.29 6.01 13.23
CA ASN A 30 -18.23 5.22 14.02
C ASN A 30 -17.56 4.07 14.79
N ASN A 31 -16.23 4.02 14.82
CA ASN A 31 -15.44 2.93 15.35
C ASN A 31 -15.65 1.58 14.63
N SER A 32 -16.13 1.62 13.36
CA SER A 32 -16.28 0.42 12.56
C SER A 32 -14.95 0.08 11.88
N PRO A 33 -14.37 -1.10 12.15
CA PRO A 33 -13.12 -1.52 11.51
C PRO A 33 -13.34 -1.99 10.10
N SER A 34 -12.36 -1.74 9.23
CA SER A 34 -12.30 -2.32 7.90
C SER A 34 -10.86 -2.67 7.53
N SER A 35 -10.67 -3.73 6.73
CA SER A 35 -9.33 -4.15 6.33
C SER A 35 -9.22 -4.42 4.83
N ARG A 36 -7.99 -4.35 4.30
CA ARG A 36 -7.65 -4.59 2.89
C ARG A 36 -6.16 -4.82 2.73
N MET A 37 -5.81 -5.43 1.59
CA MET A 37 -4.42 -5.59 1.21
C MET A 37 -3.86 -4.30 0.60
N VAL A 38 -2.62 -3.98 0.95
CA VAL A 38 -1.79 -2.96 0.30
C VAL A 38 -0.37 -3.51 0.16
N LEU A 39 0.47 -2.86 -0.64
CA LEU A 39 1.85 -3.31 -0.83
C LEU A 39 2.81 -2.41 -0.05
N LEU A 40 3.67 -3.02 0.75
CA LEU A 40 4.84 -2.37 1.33
C LEU A 40 5.73 -1.85 0.20
N LYS A 41 6.12 -0.57 0.26
CA LYS A 41 6.99 0.07 -0.73
C LYS A 41 8.39 0.32 -0.19
N LYS A 42 8.49 0.60 1.09
CA LYS A 42 9.76 0.83 1.77
C LYS A 42 9.62 0.46 3.24
N PHE A 43 10.68 -0.08 3.79
CA PHE A 43 10.85 -0.30 5.22
C PHE A 43 12.18 0.31 5.65
N ASN A 44 12.19 1.08 6.74
CA ASN A 44 13.38 1.68 7.33
C ASN A 44 13.19 1.85 8.85
N ASP A 45 14.13 2.50 9.51
CA ASP A 45 14.10 2.72 10.96
C ASP A 45 12.92 3.60 11.42
N GLN A 46 12.33 4.38 10.52
CA GLN A 46 11.16 5.21 10.81
C GLN A 46 9.86 4.41 10.75
N GLY A 47 9.80 3.33 9.96
CA GLY A 47 8.61 2.50 9.82
C GLY A 47 8.40 1.93 8.42
N LEU A 48 7.12 1.70 8.09
CA LEU A 48 6.68 1.10 6.84
C LEU A 48 6.01 2.13 5.96
N VAL A 49 6.31 2.10 4.66
CA VAL A 49 5.73 3.04 3.69
C VAL A 49 4.85 2.28 2.71
N PHE A 50 3.63 2.78 2.47
CA PHE A 50 2.75 2.29 1.42
C PHE A 50 2.15 3.45 0.61
N TYR A 51 1.82 3.18 -0.65
CA TYR A 51 1.20 4.14 -1.56
C TYR A 51 -0.28 3.85 -1.72
N THR A 52 -1.13 4.88 -1.71
CA THR A 52 -2.57 4.72 -1.85
C THR A 52 -3.26 5.99 -2.35
N ASN A 53 -4.57 5.84 -2.66
CA ASN A 53 -5.47 6.95 -2.90
C ASN A 53 -6.03 7.44 -1.56
N PHE A 54 -5.82 8.72 -1.23
CA PHE A 54 -6.28 9.36 0.00
C PHE A 54 -7.80 9.53 0.07
N LYS A 55 -8.49 9.55 -1.10
CA LYS A 55 -9.96 9.60 -1.17
C LYS A 55 -10.62 8.23 -1.00
N SER A 56 -9.85 7.12 -1.03
CA SER A 56 -10.39 5.79 -0.76
C SER A 56 -10.89 5.67 0.68
N LYS A 57 -11.74 4.65 0.96
CA LYS A 57 -12.25 4.43 2.33
C LYS A 57 -11.14 4.46 3.38
N LYS A 58 -10.02 3.76 3.16
CA LYS A 58 -8.88 3.77 4.10
C LYS A 58 -8.26 5.16 4.27
N GLY A 59 -8.18 5.95 3.19
CA GLY A 59 -7.66 7.32 3.24
C GLY A 59 -8.55 8.22 4.07
N GLN A 60 -9.87 8.11 3.89
CA GLN A 60 -10.87 8.86 4.66
C GLN A 60 -10.87 8.46 6.14
N ASP A 61 -10.74 7.14 6.43
CA ASP A 61 -10.61 6.64 7.80
C ASP A 61 -9.37 7.25 8.47
N LEU A 62 -8.21 7.19 7.79
CA LEU A 62 -6.92 7.65 8.33
C LEU A 62 -6.81 9.18 8.46
N ASP A 63 -7.60 9.95 7.72
CA ASP A 63 -7.71 11.40 7.91
C ASP A 63 -8.44 11.74 9.23
N LYS A 64 -9.32 10.86 9.70
CA LYS A 64 -10.10 11.03 10.95
C LYS A 64 -9.41 10.35 12.13
N ASN A 65 -8.86 9.18 11.91
CA ASN A 65 -8.20 8.37 12.94
C ASN A 65 -6.88 7.84 12.39
N LYS A 66 -5.77 8.34 12.89
CA LYS A 66 -4.43 7.99 12.42
C LYS A 66 -3.96 6.59 12.82
N PHE A 67 -4.68 5.92 13.73
CA PHE A 67 -4.29 4.59 14.16
C PHE A 67 -4.53 3.54 13.09
N ILE A 68 -3.56 2.64 12.97
CA ILE A 68 -3.53 1.58 11.97
C ILE A 68 -2.98 0.30 12.58
N ALA A 69 -3.57 -0.83 12.18
CA ALA A 69 -2.95 -2.13 12.40
C ALA A 69 -2.48 -2.70 11.06
N VAL A 70 -1.31 -3.31 11.07
CA VAL A 70 -0.68 -3.93 9.91
C VAL A 70 -0.38 -5.39 10.23
N ASN A 71 -0.68 -6.27 9.28
CA ASN A 71 -0.41 -7.70 9.41
C ASN A 71 0.25 -8.24 8.14
N PHE A 72 1.40 -8.91 8.33
CA PHE A 72 2.04 -9.75 7.32
C PHE A 72 1.87 -11.21 7.72
N TRP A 73 1.67 -12.08 6.73
CA TRP A 73 1.65 -13.51 6.91
C TRP A 73 2.34 -14.20 5.74
N TRP A 74 3.37 -14.98 6.05
CA TRP A 74 4.06 -15.81 5.06
C TRP A 74 3.91 -17.27 5.45
N ARG A 75 3.10 -17.97 4.67
CA ARG A 75 2.80 -19.39 4.91
C ARG A 75 4.06 -20.26 4.87
N GLU A 76 4.93 -19.99 3.91
CA GLU A 76 6.16 -20.74 3.66
C GLU A 76 7.15 -20.59 4.81
N LEU A 77 7.23 -19.41 5.40
CA LEU A 77 8.06 -19.13 6.57
C LEU A 77 7.39 -19.53 7.89
N LYS A 78 6.07 -19.75 7.87
CA LYS A 78 5.24 -19.89 9.09
C LYS A 78 5.47 -18.75 10.08
N GLU A 79 5.60 -17.55 9.55
CA GLU A 79 5.87 -16.33 10.31
C GLU A 79 4.78 -15.28 10.08
N GLN A 80 4.41 -14.58 11.16
CA GLN A 80 3.50 -13.46 11.12
C GLN A 80 4.15 -12.25 11.79
N ILE A 81 3.96 -11.08 11.20
CA ILE A 81 4.30 -9.80 11.82
C ILE A 81 3.03 -9.00 12.01
N ARG A 82 2.74 -8.61 13.24
CA ARG A 82 1.65 -7.69 13.59
C ARG A 82 2.27 -6.39 14.09
N ILE A 83 1.79 -5.28 13.55
CA ILE A 83 2.28 -3.94 13.89
C ILE A 83 1.08 -3.05 14.16
N GLU A 84 1.11 -2.33 15.27
CA GLU A 84 0.19 -1.25 15.57
C GLU A 84 0.97 0.06 15.57
N GLY A 85 0.33 1.14 15.16
CA GLY A 85 1.00 2.43 15.10
C GLY A 85 0.11 3.54 14.56
N GLU A 86 0.75 4.65 14.24
CA GLU A 86 0.10 5.81 13.65
C GLU A 86 0.66 6.07 12.24
N VAL A 87 -0.18 6.66 11.39
CA VAL A 87 0.25 7.07 10.06
C VAL A 87 0.47 8.56 9.95
N GLU A 88 1.42 8.94 9.09
CA GLU A 88 1.55 10.29 8.57
C GLU A 88 1.66 10.28 7.04
N LYS A 89 1.12 11.31 6.39
CA LYS A 89 1.34 11.51 4.95
C LYS A 89 2.78 11.97 4.74
N LEU A 90 3.48 11.35 3.79
CA LEU A 90 4.78 11.84 3.37
C LEU A 90 4.63 13.06 2.45
N SER A 91 5.74 13.77 2.25
CA SER A 91 5.74 15.00 1.45
C SER A 91 5.34 14.73 -0.01
N THR A 92 4.91 15.81 -0.67
CA THR A 92 4.55 15.81 -2.09
C THR A 92 5.70 15.30 -2.96
N GLU A 93 6.92 15.79 -2.70
CA GLU A 93 8.12 15.42 -3.45
C GLU A 93 8.40 13.91 -3.40
N LYS A 94 8.33 13.29 -2.21
CA LYS A 94 8.50 11.85 -2.04
C LYS A 94 7.41 11.05 -2.75
N SER A 95 6.17 11.56 -2.72
CA SER A 95 5.03 10.94 -3.40
C SER A 95 5.16 11.05 -4.92
N ASP A 96 5.67 12.17 -5.44
CA ASP A 96 5.94 12.40 -6.86
C ASP A 96 7.08 11.50 -7.35
N GLU A 97 8.18 11.42 -6.58
CA GLU A 97 9.31 10.52 -6.87
C GLU A 97 8.83 9.08 -7.01
N TYR A 98 8.06 8.59 -6.01
CA TYR A 98 7.52 7.24 -6.08
C TYR A 98 6.53 7.06 -7.24
N PHE A 99 5.62 8.01 -7.47
CA PHE A 99 4.67 7.93 -8.58
C PHE A 99 5.39 7.80 -9.92
N ASN A 100 6.42 8.61 -10.15
CA ASN A 100 7.19 8.61 -11.39
C ASN A 100 8.02 7.32 -11.60
N SER A 101 8.38 6.62 -10.54
CA SER A 101 9.07 5.31 -10.62
C SER A 101 8.15 4.15 -11.03
N ARG A 102 6.82 4.36 -11.03
CA ARG A 102 5.86 3.31 -11.38
C ARG A 102 5.75 3.12 -12.90
N PRO A 103 5.43 1.89 -13.37
CA PRO A 103 5.09 1.66 -14.77
C PRO A 103 3.98 2.60 -15.25
N LEU A 104 4.05 3.06 -16.51
CA LEU A 104 3.10 4.03 -17.07
C LEU A 104 1.64 3.62 -16.86
N LYS A 105 1.29 2.37 -17.21
CA LYS A 105 -0.08 1.85 -17.00
C LYS A 105 -0.56 1.96 -15.55
N SER A 106 0.34 1.73 -14.57
CA SER A 106 0.01 1.88 -13.15
C SER A 106 -0.18 3.34 -12.73
N ARG A 107 0.50 4.28 -13.39
CA ARG A 107 0.32 5.73 -13.18
C ARG A 107 -1.02 6.18 -13.75
N VAL A 108 -1.35 5.74 -14.95
CA VAL A 108 -2.63 6.02 -15.61
C VAL A 108 -3.80 5.44 -14.82
N ALA A 109 -3.70 4.20 -14.35
CA ALA A 109 -4.71 3.58 -13.50
C ALA A 109 -4.97 4.39 -12.21
N ALA A 110 -3.94 5.00 -11.62
CA ALA A 110 -4.11 5.86 -10.45
C ALA A 110 -4.81 7.19 -10.74
N ILE A 111 -4.78 7.65 -11.99
CA ILE A 111 -5.50 8.87 -12.44
C ILE A 111 -6.99 8.57 -12.64
N ILE A 112 -7.30 7.45 -13.30
CA ILE A 112 -8.68 7.11 -13.72
C ILE A 112 -9.47 6.50 -12.55
N SER A 113 -8.84 5.61 -11.74
CA SER A 113 -9.55 4.83 -10.74
C SER A 113 -10.03 5.68 -9.57
N GLN A 114 -11.35 5.67 -9.36
CA GLN A 114 -12.00 6.18 -8.15
C GLN A 114 -12.04 5.05 -7.10
N GLN A 115 -10.92 4.85 -6.41
CA GLN A 115 -10.73 3.72 -5.50
C GLN A 115 -11.76 3.72 -4.36
N SER A 116 -12.38 2.57 -4.11
CA SER A 116 -13.44 2.32 -3.11
C SER A 116 -14.82 2.87 -3.50
N GLU A 117 -15.04 3.23 -4.75
CA GLU A 117 -16.34 3.57 -5.31
C GLU A 117 -16.86 2.44 -6.20
N ASN A 118 -18.19 2.42 -6.40
CA ASN A 118 -18.79 1.47 -7.33
C ASN A 118 -18.39 1.82 -8.76
N ILE A 119 -18.16 0.81 -9.58
CA ILE A 119 -17.91 0.95 -11.00
C ILE A 119 -19.00 0.21 -11.79
N ASP A 120 -19.42 0.77 -12.90
CA ASP A 120 -20.45 0.18 -13.73
C ASP A 120 -19.95 -1.08 -14.45
N SER A 121 -18.69 -1.06 -14.91
CA SER A 121 -18.05 -2.20 -15.56
C SER A 121 -16.53 -2.16 -15.40
N TYR A 122 -15.97 -3.31 -15.06
CA TYR A 122 -14.51 -3.49 -15.01
C TYR A 122 -13.89 -3.37 -16.41
N GLU A 123 -14.56 -3.88 -17.43
CA GLU A 123 -14.11 -3.86 -18.83
C GLU A 123 -14.01 -2.43 -19.34
N ILE A 124 -14.98 -1.56 -19.02
CA ILE A 124 -14.96 -0.14 -19.38
C ILE A 124 -13.75 0.55 -18.74
N LEU A 125 -13.58 0.37 -17.42
CA LEU A 125 -12.45 0.94 -16.69
C LEU A 125 -11.11 0.48 -17.27
N GLN A 126 -10.98 -0.82 -17.57
CA GLN A 126 -9.76 -1.37 -18.16
C GLN A 126 -9.47 -0.78 -19.55
N LYS A 127 -10.51 -0.60 -20.36
CA LYS A 127 -10.39 0.02 -21.69
C LYS A 127 -9.94 1.49 -21.58
N GLU A 128 -10.52 2.27 -20.68
CA GLU A 128 -10.11 3.65 -20.46
C GLU A 128 -8.64 3.76 -20.03
N ILE A 129 -8.18 2.85 -19.15
CA ILE A 129 -6.77 2.78 -18.74
C ILE A 129 -5.88 2.47 -19.95
N ASP A 130 -6.25 1.50 -20.77
CA ASP A 130 -5.46 1.09 -21.93
C ASP A 130 -5.40 2.20 -23.01
N ASP A 131 -6.54 2.85 -23.27
CA ASP A 131 -6.62 3.92 -24.28
C ASP A 131 -5.82 5.16 -23.85
N LEU A 132 -5.94 5.58 -22.60
CA LEU A 132 -5.17 6.70 -22.06
C LEU A 132 -3.66 6.35 -21.96
N THR A 133 -3.30 5.11 -21.64
CA THR A 133 -1.90 4.66 -21.63
C THR A 133 -1.29 4.81 -23.02
N LYS A 134 -1.97 4.33 -24.08
CA LYS A 134 -1.52 4.48 -25.47
C LYS A 134 -1.40 5.95 -25.91
N GLN A 135 -2.27 6.83 -25.39
CA GLN A 135 -2.19 8.25 -25.68
C GLN A 135 -0.91 8.87 -25.11
N TYR A 136 -0.58 8.59 -23.83
CA TYR A 136 0.68 9.05 -23.21
C TYR A 136 1.91 8.50 -23.93
N GLU A 137 1.89 7.23 -24.36
CA GLU A 137 2.99 6.62 -25.12
C GLU A 137 3.20 7.33 -26.47
N ARG A 138 2.11 7.61 -27.21
CA ARG A 138 2.20 8.28 -28.52
C ARG A 138 2.71 9.71 -28.43
N ASN A 139 2.33 10.42 -27.36
CA ASN A 139 2.68 11.82 -27.18
C ASN A 139 4.04 11.99 -26.48
N GLU A 140 4.70 10.89 -26.06
CA GLU A 140 5.91 10.92 -25.22
C GLU A 140 5.75 11.75 -23.95
N GLU A 141 4.53 11.79 -23.39
CA GLU A 141 4.18 12.56 -22.21
C GLU A 141 4.23 11.73 -20.93
N ASN A 142 4.54 12.38 -19.81
CA ASN A 142 4.49 11.77 -18.49
C ASN A 142 3.26 12.26 -17.72
N PRO A 143 2.40 11.34 -17.23
CA PRO A 143 1.26 11.72 -16.40
C PRO A 143 1.73 12.32 -15.08
N LYS A 144 1.07 13.39 -14.64
CA LYS A 144 1.29 13.99 -13.34
C LYS A 144 0.55 13.17 -12.27
N ARG A 145 1.15 13.07 -11.07
CA ARG A 145 0.49 12.42 -9.95
C ARG A 145 -0.78 13.18 -9.54
N PRO A 146 -1.92 12.48 -9.39
CA PRO A 146 -3.09 13.08 -8.78
C PRO A 146 -2.81 13.49 -7.31
N GLU A 147 -3.27 14.65 -6.88
CA GLU A 147 -3.07 15.15 -5.51
C GLU A 147 -3.61 14.19 -4.45
N HIS A 148 -4.68 13.45 -4.78
CA HIS A 148 -5.29 12.46 -3.90
C HIS A 148 -4.53 11.13 -3.82
N CYS A 149 -3.42 10.97 -4.51
CA CYS A 149 -2.58 9.77 -4.43
C CYS A 149 -1.24 10.10 -3.79
N GLY A 150 -0.76 9.27 -2.87
CA GLY A 150 0.53 9.50 -2.23
C GLY A 150 0.91 8.42 -1.23
N LEU A 151 1.96 8.73 -0.48
CA LEU A 151 2.59 7.83 0.46
C LEU A 151 2.14 8.12 1.90
N TYR A 152 1.85 7.04 2.64
CA TYR A 152 1.79 7.03 4.10
C TYR A 152 3.03 6.36 4.69
N LEU A 153 3.55 6.92 5.77
CA LEU A 153 4.48 6.27 6.68
C LEU A 153 3.70 5.77 7.90
N VAL A 154 3.79 4.49 8.17
CA VAL A 154 3.32 3.88 9.43
C VAL A 154 4.46 3.94 10.43
N LYS A 155 4.27 4.66 11.54
CA LYS A 155 5.20 4.72 12.67
C LYS A 155 4.78 3.68 13.70
N PRO A 156 5.54 2.59 13.90
CA PRO A 156 5.16 1.56 14.84
C PRO A 156 5.19 2.04 16.29
N SER A 157 4.15 1.75 17.05
CA SER A 157 4.11 1.84 18.52
C SER A 157 4.26 0.46 19.18
N SER A 158 3.80 -0.60 18.50
CA SER A 158 3.91 -1.98 18.95
C SER A 158 4.25 -2.90 17.78
N ILE A 159 5.08 -3.91 18.03
CA ILE A 159 5.44 -4.95 17.06
C ILE A 159 5.41 -6.30 17.76
N GLU A 160 4.62 -7.21 17.21
CA GLU A 160 4.53 -8.60 17.65
C GLU A 160 5.00 -9.53 16.51
N LEU A 161 5.88 -10.45 16.86
CA LEU A 161 6.37 -11.49 15.96
C LEU A 161 5.80 -12.82 16.44
N TRP A 162 5.01 -13.46 15.60
CA TRP A 162 4.54 -14.81 15.83
C TRP A 162 5.35 -15.77 14.95
N LEU A 163 6.00 -16.73 15.61
CA LEU A 163 6.85 -17.74 14.98
C LEU A 163 6.25 -19.10 15.33
N SER A 164 5.95 -19.92 14.33
CA SER A 164 5.48 -21.29 14.60
C SER A 164 6.64 -22.12 15.16
N LEU A 165 6.47 -22.61 16.37
CA LEU A 165 7.43 -23.49 17.03
C LEU A 165 7.22 -24.98 16.65
N ILE A 166 6.19 -25.29 15.88
CA ILE A 166 5.83 -26.66 15.50
C ILE A 166 6.45 -26.95 14.14
N HIS A 167 7.64 -27.53 14.15
CA HIS A 167 8.19 -28.24 13.02
C HIS A 167 7.71 -29.69 13.12
N ILE A 168 6.65 -30.01 12.39
CA ILE A 168 6.25 -31.40 12.15
C ILE A 168 6.83 -31.82 10.81
#